data_cb3e982d706170f7c8310d85ebc59aa8
#
_entry.id   cb3e982d706170f7c8310d85ebc59aa8
#
_cell.length_a   1.000
_cell.length_b   1.000
_cell.length_c   1.000
_cell.angle_alpha   90.00
_cell.angle_beta   90.00
_cell.angle_gamma   90.00
#
_symmetry.space_group_name_H-M   'P 1'
#
loop_
_entity.id
_entity.type
_entity.pdbx_description
1 polymer ?
#
loop_
_entity_poly.entity_id
_entity_poly.type
_entity_poly.pdbx_seq_one_letter_code
_entity_poly.pdbx_strand_id
1 'polypeptide(L)'
;MAGVEEVEVVVAHHECATLRVGDVFLKIDADQTRTDVEVEAMAMAPIPTPEVLWRKPPVLALAALPGTALGRLGEQSTASPAAWAAAGAAVRMLHDAPLPPCPV
;
A
#
# COMPACT_ATOMS: atom_id res chain seq x y z
N MET A 1 -7.76 -1.23 28.89
CA MET A 1 -8.97 -1.59 28.16
C MET A 1 -8.59 -2.46 26.99
N ALA A 2 -9.12 -3.64 26.95
CA ALA A 2 -8.86 -4.54 25.84
C ALA A 2 -9.49 -3.98 24.57
N GLY A 3 -8.80 -4.06 23.47
CA GLY A 3 -9.31 -3.68 22.19
C GLY A 3 -8.96 -2.30 21.66
N VAL A 4 -8.27 -1.51 22.45
CA VAL A 4 -7.72 -0.26 21.92
C VAL A 4 -6.38 -0.56 21.29
N GLU A 5 -6.35 -0.60 19.97
CA GLU A 5 -5.13 -0.80 19.22
C GLU A 5 -4.41 0.52 19.02
N GLU A 6 -3.09 0.46 19.05
CA GLU A 6 -2.27 1.63 18.78
C GLU A 6 -2.40 2.00 17.30
N VAL A 7 -2.62 3.28 17.03
CA VAL A 7 -2.68 3.83 15.69
C VAL A 7 -1.32 4.39 15.32
N GLU A 8 -0.74 3.86 14.26
CA GLU A 8 0.53 4.33 13.73
C GLU A 8 0.28 5.19 12.48
N VAL A 9 0.85 6.38 12.46
CA VAL A 9 0.85 7.23 11.27
C VAL A 9 2.00 6.80 10.38
N VAL A 10 1.69 6.17 9.25
CA VAL A 10 2.70 5.68 8.30
C VAL A 10 3.17 6.82 7.40
N VAL A 11 2.23 7.54 6.82
CA VAL A 11 2.49 8.69 5.95
C VAL A 11 1.42 9.74 6.20
N ALA A 12 1.80 10.98 6.27
CA ALA A 12 0.85 12.08 6.34
C ALA A 12 1.32 13.22 5.44
N HIS A 13 0.43 13.63 4.54
CA HIS A 13 0.62 14.75 3.63
C HIS A 13 -0.56 15.70 3.72
N HIS A 14 -0.47 16.80 3.02
CA HIS A 14 -1.48 17.85 3.01
C HIS A 14 -2.90 17.32 2.70
N GLU A 15 -3.03 16.41 1.73
CA GLU A 15 -4.32 15.93 1.25
C GLU A 15 -4.59 14.45 1.52
N CYS A 16 -3.59 13.72 1.99
CA CYS A 16 -3.74 12.29 2.21
C CYS A 16 -2.90 11.81 3.40
N ALA A 17 -3.36 10.72 3.99
CA ALA A 17 -2.66 10.08 5.09
C ALA A 17 -2.83 8.57 5.00
N THR A 18 -1.86 7.83 5.51
CA THR A 18 -1.95 6.39 5.69
C THR A 18 -1.73 6.09 7.17
N LEU A 19 -2.70 5.42 7.78
CA LEU A 19 -2.65 5.01 9.17
C LEU A 19 -2.61 3.49 9.23
N ARG A 20 -1.97 2.96 10.25
CA ARG A 20 -2.02 1.53 10.55
C ARG A 20 -2.71 1.30 11.88
N VAL A 21 -3.70 0.42 11.88
CA VAL A 21 -4.41 -0.02 13.08
C VAL A 21 -4.39 -1.54 13.09
N GLY A 22 -3.53 -2.14 13.91
CA GLY A 22 -3.33 -3.59 13.91
C GLY A 22 -2.91 -4.11 12.55
N ASP A 23 -3.68 -5.00 11.97
CA ASP A 23 -3.43 -5.60 10.65
C ASP A 23 -4.19 -4.89 9.52
N VAL A 24 -4.61 -3.66 9.74
CA VAL A 24 -5.36 -2.88 8.76
C VAL A 24 -4.63 -1.57 8.46
N PHE A 25 -4.51 -1.26 7.18
CA PHE A 25 -4.07 0.06 6.73
C PHE A 25 -5.28 0.87 6.30
N LEU A 26 -5.38 2.08 6.83
CA LEU A 26 -6.42 3.03 6.44
C LEU A 26 -5.78 4.13 5.60
N LYS A 27 -6.18 4.21 4.35
CA LYS A 27 -5.74 5.28 3.44
C LYS A 27 -6.84 6.32 3.34
N ILE A 28 -6.51 7.53 3.69
CA ILE A 28 -7.43 8.67 3.68
C ILE A 28 -6.97 9.62 2.60
N ASP A 29 -7.80 9.86 1.61
CA ASP A 29 -7.47 10.74 0.49
C ASP A 29 -8.68 11.62 0.17
N ALA A 30 -8.47 12.92 0.16
CA ALA A 30 -9.51 13.87 -0.21
C ALA A 30 -9.89 13.75 -1.70
N ASP A 31 -8.95 13.30 -2.53
CA ASP A 31 -9.21 13.07 -3.96
C ASP A 31 -9.54 11.60 -4.24
N GLN A 32 -10.82 11.31 -4.34
CA GLN A 32 -11.30 9.95 -4.58
C GLN A 32 -11.00 9.43 -5.99
N THR A 33 -10.65 10.31 -6.92
CA THR A 33 -10.18 9.89 -8.24
C THR A 33 -8.87 9.12 -8.12
N ARG A 34 -7.97 9.56 -7.25
CA ARG A 34 -6.72 8.82 -6.96
C ARG A 34 -7.03 7.46 -6.34
N THR A 35 -7.99 7.39 -5.43
CA THR A 35 -8.39 6.13 -4.82
C THR A 35 -8.98 5.18 -5.84
N ASP A 36 -9.79 5.66 -6.78
CA ASP A 36 -10.37 4.85 -7.86
C ASP A 36 -9.26 4.21 -8.72
N VAL A 37 -8.26 5.01 -9.10
CA VAL A 37 -7.12 4.52 -9.88
C VAL A 37 -6.33 3.48 -9.10
N GLU A 38 -6.09 3.70 -7.83
CA GLU A 38 -5.34 2.79 -6.97
C GLU A 38 -6.05 1.44 -6.81
N VAL A 39 -7.35 1.45 -6.55
CA VAL A 39 -8.14 0.22 -6.41
C VAL A 39 -8.14 -0.56 -7.72
N GLU A 40 -8.33 0.10 -8.85
CA GLU A 40 -8.29 -0.53 -10.16
C GLU A 40 -6.91 -1.11 -10.47
N ALA A 41 -5.86 -0.37 -10.19
CA ALA A 41 -4.48 -0.85 -10.40
C ALA A 41 -4.17 -2.08 -9.55
N MET A 42 -4.62 -2.11 -8.30
CA MET A 42 -4.45 -3.28 -7.43
C MET A 42 -5.20 -4.49 -7.98
N ALA A 43 -6.40 -4.31 -8.49
CA ALA A 43 -7.19 -5.41 -9.06
C ALA A 43 -6.53 -6.03 -10.30
N MET A 44 -5.72 -5.27 -11.01
CA MET A 44 -5.07 -5.70 -12.26
C MET A 44 -3.62 -6.10 -12.07
N ALA A 45 -3.03 -5.86 -10.90
CA ALA A 45 -1.62 -6.12 -10.66
C ALA A 45 -1.29 -7.61 -10.77
N PRO A 46 -0.16 -7.98 -11.42
CA PRO A 46 0.25 -9.37 -11.56
C PRO A 46 0.96 -9.92 -10.31
N ILE A 47 1.07 -9.13 -9.27
CA ILE A 47 1.71 -9.49 -8.00
C ILE A 47 0.69 -9.40 -6.88
N PRO A 48 0.97 -10.06 -5.72
CA PRO A 48 0.08 -9.94 -4.57
C PRO A 48 -0.08 -8.49 -4.13
N THR A 49 -1.31 -8.08 -3.91
CA THR A 49 -1.68 -6.76 -3.42
C THR A 49 -2.56 -6.90 -2.18
N PRO A 50 -2.63 -5.86 -1.33
CA PRO A 50 -3.52 -5.89 -0.18
C PRO A 50 -4.97 -6.09 -0.59
N GLU A 51 -5.69 -6.90 0.20
CA GLU A 51 -7.13 -7.04 0.03
C GLU A 51 -7.84 -5.77 0.47
N VAL A 52 -8.77 -5.28 -0.35
CA VAL A 52 -9.64 -4.19 0.02
C VAL A 52 -10.72 -4.73 0.95
N LEU A 53 -10.67 -4.34 2.22
CA LEU A 53 -11.63 -4.79 3.22
C LEU A 53 -12.94 -4.02 3.10
N TRP A 54 -12.86 -2.72 2.94
CA TRP A 54 -14.02 -1.87 2.70
C TRP A 54 -13.54 -0.49 2.21
N ARG A 55 -14.47 0.22 1.61
CA ARG A 55 -14.25 1.60 1.17
C ARG A 55 -15.42 2.45 1.59
N LYS A 56 -15.13 3.46 2.37
CA LYS A 56 -16.11 4.48 2.76
C LYS A 56 -15.43 5.84 2.61
N PRO A 57 -15.65 6.54 1.51
CA PRO A 57 -14.94 7.80 1.25
C PRO A 57 -15.02 8.75 2.45
N PRO A 58 -13.92 9.42 2.78
CA PRO A 58 -12.61 9.44 2.09
C PRO A 58 -11.66 8.30 2.48
N VAL A 59 -12.12 7.24 3.12
CA VAL A 59 -11.30 6.18 3.69
C VAL A 59 -11.36 4.90 2.85
N LEU A 60 -10.18 4.30 2.63
CA LEU A 60 -10.02 2.97 2.05
C LEU A 60 -9.29 2.10 3.06
N ALA A 61 -9.90 0.97 3.45
CA ALA A 61 -9.30 0.04 4.39
C ALA A 61 -8.71 -1.16 3.64
N LEU A 62 -7.45 -1.45 3.88
CA LEU A 62 -6.69 -2.53 3.27
C LEU A 62 -6.15 -3.48 4.33
N ALA A 63 -6.18 -4.77 4.04
CA ALA A 63 -5.53 -5.76 4.89
C ALA A 63 -4.01 -5.62 4.78
N ALA A 64 -3.30 -5.71 5.89
CA ALA A 64 -1.84 -5.75 5.87
C ALA A 64 -1.36 -7.06 5.24
N LEU A 65 -0.40 -6.95 4.31
CA LEU A 65 0.27 -8.13 3.77
C LEU A 65 1.34 -8.63 4.76
N PRO A 66 1.54 -9.96 4.85
CA PRO A 66 2.65 -10.47 5.64
C PRO A 66 3.97 -10.05 5.03
N GLY A 67 4.94 -9.78 5.86
CA GLY A 67 6.27 -9.42 5.42
C GLY A 67 6.89 -8.32 6.26
N THR A 68 8.11 -7.98 5.91
CA THR A 68 8.89 -6.94 6.57
C THR A 68 9.32 -5.92 5.53
N ALA A 69 9.32 -4.64 5.89
CA ALA A 69 9.81 -3.60 5.00
C ALA A 69 11.29 -3.83 4.67
N LEU A 70 11.66 -3.63 3.39
CA LEU A 70 13.05 -3.74 2.94
C LEU A 70 13.94 -2.67 3.55
N GLY A 71 13.39 -1.53 3.86
CA GLY A 71 14.11 -0.44 4.47
C GLY A 71 13.21 0.73 4.81
N ARG A 72 13.75 1.68 5.54
CA ARG A 72 13.07 2.93 5.88
C ARG A 72 13.96 4.09 5.47
N LEU A 73 13.34 5.18 5.11
CA LEU A 73 14.06 6.39 4.74
C LEU A 73 14.99 6.83 5.89
N GLY A 74 16.28 7.03 5.58
CA GLY A 74 17.27 7.44 6.56
C GLY A 74 17.88 6.30 7.38
N GLU A 75 17.44 5.07 7.19
CA GLU A 75 17.98 3.90 7.88
C GLU A 75 18.69 2.97 6.92
N GLN A 76 19.74 2.29 7.43
CA GLN A 76 20.40 1.26 6.65
C GLN A 76 19.50 0.02 6.57
N SER A 77 19.34 -0.51 5.36
CA SER A 77 18.53 -1.70 5.16
C SER A 77 19.25 -2.94 5.73
N THR A 78 18.50 -3.78 6.45
CA THR A 78 18.94 -5.08 6.92
C THR A 78 18.43 -6.23 6.05
N ALA A 79 17.69 -5.91 4.98
CA ALA A 79 17.16 -6.92 4.07
C ALA A 79 18.27 -7.64 3.32
N SER A 80 18.07 -8.93 3.07
CA SER A 80 19.03 -9.75 2.33
C SER A 80 19.11 -9.35 0.85
N PRO A 81 20.23 -9.64 0.16
CA PRO A 81 20.30 -9.45 -1.30
C PRO A 81 19.19 -10.19 -2.05
N ALA A 82 18.79 -11.38 -1.59
CA ALA A 82 17.69 -12.12 -2.20
C ALA A 82 16.36 -11.39 -2.08
N ALA A 83 16.11 -10.72 -0.95
CA ALA A 83 14.90 -9.93 -0.77
C ALA A 83 14.86 -8.74 -1.73
N TRP A 84 15.98 -8.06 -1.93
CA TRP A 84 16.09 -6.96 -2.88
C TRP A 84 15.92 -7.44 -4.32
N ALA A 85 16.48 -8.60 -4.68
CA ALA A 85 16.28 -9.18 -5.99
C ALA A 85 14.82 -9.55 -6.24
N ALA A 86 14.12 -10.08 -5.24
CA ALA A 86 12.70 -10.39 -5.33
C ALA A 86 11.86 -9.13 -5.52
N ALA A 87 12.20 -8.04 -4.82
CA ALA A 87 11.52 -6.76 -5.00
C ALA A 87 11.72 -6.22 -6.42
N GLY A 88 12.93 -6.29 -6.96
CA GLY A 88 13.22 -5.89 -8.33
C GLY A 88 12.44 -6.70 -9.36
N ALA A 89 12.33 -8.01 -9.14
CA ALA A 89 11.53 -8.88 -10.00
C ALA A 89 10.05 -8.52 -9.98
N ALA A 90 9.51 -8.20 -8.80
CA ALA A 90 8.11 -7.77 -8.67
C ALA A 90 7.86 -6.45 -9.41
N VAL A 91 8.76 -5.48 -9.28
CA VAL A 91 8.67 -4.21 -10.00
C VAL A 91 8.68 -4.43 -11.51
N ARG A 92 9.53 -5.33 -11.98
CA ARG A 92 9.59 -5.66 -13.41
C ARG A 92 8.29 -6.28 -13.89
N MET A 93 7.68 -7.17 -13.12
CA MET A 93 6.37 -7.75 -13.45
C MET A 93 5.31 -6.67 -13.59
N LEU A 94 5.34 -5.64 -12.74
CA LEU A 94 4.43 -4.52 -12.85
C LEU A 94 4.67 -3.71 -14.12
N HIS A 95 5.94 -3.46 -14.47
CA HIS A 95 6.29 -2.71 -15.67
C HIS A 95 5.90 -3.45 -16.95
N ASP A 96 6.00 -4.77 -16.96
CA ASP A 96 5.69 -5.59 -18.12
C ASP A 96 4.19 -5.92 -18.24
N ALA A 97 3.39 -5.61 -17.21
CA ALA A 97 1.98 -5.92 -17.21
C ALA A 97 1.19 -5.00 -18.17
N PRO A 98 0.20 -5.55 -18.92
CA PRO A 98 -0.65 -4.74 -19.78
C PRO A 98 -1.68 -3.99 -18.93
N LEU A 99 -1.30 -2.84 -18.41
CA LEU A 99 -2.19 -1.98 -17.64
C LEU A 99 -2.91 -1.01 -18.59
N PRO A 100 -4.17 -0.63 -18.27
CA PRO A 100 -4.86 0.37 -19.06
C PRO A 100 -4.15 1.72 -18.92
N PRO A 101 -4.23 2.59 -19.95
CA PRO A 101 -3.66 3.93 -19.82
C PRO A 101 -4.33 4.67 -18.66
N CYS A 102 -3.52 5.38 -17.87
CA CYS A 102 -4.04 6.20 -16.80
C CYS A 102 -4.97 7.27 -17.36
N PRO A 103 -6.16 7.47 -16.76
CA PRO A 103 -6.99 8.60 -17.13
C PRO A 103 -6.23 9.90 -16.80
N VAL A 104 -6.21 10.77 -17.75
CA VAL A 104 -5.54 12.07 -17.60
C VAL A 104 -6.53 13.08 -17.05
#